data_8b2f2ca3e70d545af13ec129833a49a8
#
_entry.id   8b2f2ca3e70d545af13ec129833a49a8
#
_cell.length_a   1.000
_cell.length_b   1.000
_cell.length_c   1.000
_cell.angle_alpha   90.00
_cell.angle_beta   90.00
_cell.angle_gamma   90.00
#
_symmetry.space_group_name_H-M   'P 1'
#
loop_
_entity.id
_entity.type
_entity.pdbx_description
1 polymer ?
#
loop_
_entity_poly.entity_id
_entity_poly.type
_entity_poly.pdbx_seq_one_letter_code
_entity_poly.pdbx_strand_id
1 'polypeptide(L)'
;MFQNYALFPHMSVAENVAYGLRARGRGGEAVHRRVAELLDLVQLSALRERRPAQLSGGQQQRVALARALAPEPRILLLDEPFAALDRSLRLDMQIEIKRLQRSLGLTAILVTHDQDEAMSVADRIAVMRRGRIEQLGTPVGVYDAPETLFVAGFIGTANRLAGTLVSATGGRATVRLDAGGTIDLDARRAPPPGARVLLSVRPEHLVLASEAAPDRFPVTLGLAVPLGGQTIREARTTDGAPLRLTETRRGAIADRGRAGFCMLAADARPALFPFPEHEED
;
A
#
# COMPACT_ATOMS: atom_id res chain seq x y z
N MET A 1 -16.02 12.83 -3.31
CA MET A 1 -16.83 11.85 -2.56
C MET A 1 -16.32 11.92 -1.14
N PHE A 2 -17.19 12.04 -0.15
CA PHE A 2 -16.79 12.19 1.25
C PHE A 2 -16.77 10.85 1.96
N GLN A 3 -16.02 10.73 3.03
CA GLN A 3 -15.84 9.54 3.86
C GLN A 3 -17.16 8.86 4.31
N ASN A 4 -18.20 9.65 4.61
CA ASN A 4 -19.52 9.16 5.02
C ASN A 4 -20.52 9.00 3.87
N TYR A 5 -20.02 8.90 2.61
CA TYR A 5 -20.82 8.89 1.38
C TYR A 5 -21.75 10.10 1.21
N ALA A 6 -22.13 10.77 2.28
CA ALA A 6 -23.00 11.97 2.37
C ALA A 6 -24.25 11.87 1.45
N LEU A 7 -24.89 10.69 1.42
CA LEU A 7 -26.13 10.49 0.70
C LEU A 7 -27.27 11.26 1.38
N PHE A 8 -28.17 11.80 0.59
CA PHE A 8 -29.37 12.44 1.10
C PHE A 8 -30.37 11.38 1.59
N PRO A 9 -30.61 11.26 2.92
CA PRO A 9 -31.33 10.12 3.49
C PRO A 9 -32.83 10.10 3.13
N HIS A 10 -33.40 11.26 2.78
CA HIS A 10 -34.80 11.43 2.38
C HIS A 10 -35.05 11.18 0.88
N MET A 11 -33.99 11.09 0.08
CA MET A 11 -34.05 10.86 -1.36
C MET A 11 -33.85 9.37 -1.67
N SER A 12 -34.47 8.90 -2.76
CA SER A 12 -34.19 7.60 -3.34
C SER A 12 -32.78 7.53 -3.96
N VAL A 13 -32.34 6.33 -4.33
CA VAL A 13 -31.09 6.11 -5.07
C VAL A 13 -31.06 6.92 -6.36
N ALA A 14 -32.13 6.85 -7.15
CA ALA A 14 -32.24 7.61 -8.41
C ALA A 14 -32.19 9.12 -8.18
N GLU A 15 -32.86 9.62 -7.14
CA GLU A 15 -32.87 11.04 -6.80
C GLU A 15 -31.49 11.52 -6.31
N ASN A 16 -30.78 10.72 -5.51
CA ASN A 16 -29.42 11.01 -5.11
C ASN A 16 -28.50 11.17 -6.31
N VAL A 17 -28.57 10.25 -7.29
CA VAL A 17 -27.74 10.31 -8.50
C VAL A 17 -28.14 11.51 -9.38
N ALA A 18 -29.43 11.80 -9.51
CA ALA A 18 -29.95 12.93 -10.30
C ALA A 18 -29.63 14.30 -9.69
N TYR A 19 -29.34 14.38 -8.39
CA TYR A 19 -29.26 15.63 -7.64
C TYR A 19 -28.31 16.65 -8.29
N GLY A 20 -27.09 16.26 -8.61
CA GLY A 20 -26.07 17.15 -9.18
C GLY A 20 -26.43 17.65 -10.59
N LEU A 21 -27.20 16.89 -11.35
CA LEU A 21 -27.72 17.30 -12.67
C LEU A 21 -28.85 18.31 -12.50
N ARG A 22 -29.83 18.03 -11.62
CA ARG A 22 -30.95 18.93 -11.32
C ARG A 22 -30.47 20.26 -10.73
N ALA A 23 -29.51 20.25 -9.83
CA ALA A 23 -28.93 21.45 -9.25
C ALA A 23 -28.25 22.37 -10.29
N ARG A 24 -27.85 21.80 -11.45
CA ARG A 24 -27.30 22.53 -12.60
C ARG A 24 -28.37 22.92 -13.62
N GLY A 25 -29.66 22.85 -13.28
CA GLY A 25 -30.76 23.20 -14.14
C GLY A 25 -31.05 22.18 -15.25
N ARG A 26 -30.42 20.97 -15.22
CA ARG A 26 -30.74 19.90 -16.17
C ARG A 26 -31.98 19.14 -15.67
N GLY A 27 -32.87 18.77 -16.58
CA GLY A 27 -34.10 18.05 -16.25
C GLY A 27 -34.58 17.18 -17.42
N GLY A 28 -35.79 16.62 -17.27
CA GLY A 28 -36.47 15.85 -18.31
C GLY A 28 -35.83 14.50 -18.60
N GLU A 29 -36.11 13.99 -19.80
CA GLU A 29 -35.72 12.66 -20.29
C GLU A 29 -34.19 12.40 -20.25
N ALA A 30 -33.40 13.44 -20.54
CA ALA A 30 -31.96 13.35 -20.55
C ALA A 30 -31.38 12.98 -19.15
N VAL A 31 -31.96 13.53 -18.08
CA VAL A 31 -31.54 13.19 -16.69
C VAL A 31 -31.95 11.77 -16.36
N HIS A 32 -33.17 11.35 -16.72
CA HIS A 32 -33.64 9.98 -16.46
C HIS A 32 -32.77 8.95 -17.17
N ARG A 33 -32.40 9.16 -18.41
CA ARG A 33 -31.51 8.29 -19.19
C ARG A 33 -30.14 8.24 -18.56
N ARG A 34 -29.54 9.38 -18.20
CA ARG A 34 -28.21 9.43 -17.57
C ARG A 34 -28.18 8.73 -16.23
N VAL A 35 -29.22 8.87 -15.40
CA VAL A 35 -29.35 8.16 -14.12
C VAL A 35 -29.46 6.65 -14.34
N ALA A 36 -30.24 6.19 -15.33
CA ALA A 36 -30.36 4.78 -15.66
C ALA A 36 -29.01 4.19 -16.10
N GLU A 37 -28.29 4.86 -17.02
CA GLU A 37 -26.95 4.46 -17.46
C GLU A 37 -25.96 4.30 -16.27
N LEU A 38 -25.97 5.26 -15.34
CA LEU A 38 -25.08 5.23 -14.19
C LEU A 38 -25.46 4.15 -13.17
N LEU A 39 -26.75 3.91 -12.95
CA LEU A 39 -27.22 2.84 -12.08
C LEU A 39 -26.92 1.46 -12.66
N ASP A 40 -27.00 1.29 -13.97
CA ASP A 40 -26.55 0.06 -14.66
C ASP A 40 -25.05 -0.12 -14.52
N LEU A 41 -24.26 0.96 -14.73
CA LEU A 41 -22.81 0.95 -14.61
C LEU A 41 -22.33 0.49 -13.22
N VAL A 42 -23.03 0.91 -12.14
CA VAL A 42 -22.71 0.52 -10.76
C VAL A 42 -23.56 -0.66 -10.27
N GLN A 43 -24.32 -1.33 -11.13
CA GLN A 43 -25.13 -2.52 -10.85
C GLN A 43 -26.21 -2.30 -9.77
N LEU A 44 -26.85 -1.15 -9.77
CA LEU A 44 -27.89 -0.78 -8.80
C LEU A 44 -29.27 -0.48 -9.42
N SER A 45 -29.52 -0.83 -10.69
CA SER A 45 -30.76 -0.51 -11.40
C SER A 45 -32.00 -1.04 -10.69
N ALA A 46 -31.93 -2.25 -10.11
CA ALA A 46 -33.03 -2.84 -9.34
C ALA A 46 -33.33 -2.13 -8.00
N LEU A 47 -32.41 -1.27 -7.52
CA LEU A 47 -32.53 -0.58 -6.24
C LEU A 47 -32.84 0.91 -6.39
N ARG A 48 -33.16 1.37 -7.59
CA ARG A 48 -33.32 2.79 -7.93
C ARG A 48 -34.30 3.58 -7.06
N GLU A 49 -35.36 2.91 -6.55
CA GLU A 49 -36.40 3.52 -5.73
C GLU A 49 -36.13 3.36 -4.21
N ARG A 50 -35.10 2.62 -3.83
CA ARG A 50 -34.74 2.46 -2.41
C ARG A 50 -34.11 3.72 -1.84
N ARG A 51 -34.26 3.89 -0.52
CA ARG A 51 -33.59 4.94 0.24
C ARG A 51 -32.26 4.45 0.82
N PRO A 52 -31.30 5.33 1.15
CA PRO A 52 -29.99 4.94 1.69
C PRO A 52 -30.06 3.99 2.89
N ALA A 53 -31.00 4.18 3.81
CA ALA A 53 -31.17 3.31 4.98
C ALA A 53 -31.54 1.83 4.64
N GLN A 54 -31.93 1.56 3.40
CA GLN A 54 -32.30 0.21 2.91
C GLN A 54 -31.15 -0.45 2.12
N LEU A 55 -29.95 0.17 2.14
CA LEU A 55 -28.79 -0.27 1.36
C LEU A 55 -27.68 -0.71 2.28
N SER A 56 -26.88 -1.70 1.84
CA SER A 56 -25.60 -2.03 2.48
C SER A 56 -24.58 -0.89 2.28
N GLY A 57 -23.51 -0.85 3.09
CA GLY A 57 -22.45 0.15 2.98
C GLY A 57 -21.85 0.22 1.58
N GLY A 58 -21.55 -0.93 0.94
CA GLY A 58 -21.05 -0.98 -0.43
C GLY A 58 -22.06 -0.48 -1.47
N GLN A 59 -23.36 -0.75 -1.29
CA GLN A 59 -24.40 -0.19 -2.15
C GLN A 59 -24.50 1.33 -1.99
N GLN A 60 -24.42 1.86 -0.78
CA GLN A 60 -24.38 3.30 -0.53
C GLN A 60 -23.16 3.96 -1.20
N GLN A 61 -22.02 3.31 -1.13
CA GLN A 61 -20.79 3.77 -1.79
C GLN A 61 -20.96 3.85 -3.32
N ARG A 62 -21.51 2.81 -3.93
CA ARG A 62 -21.83 2.79 -5.38
C ARG A 62 -22.80 3.91 -5.77
N VAL A 63 -23.81 4.20 -4.97
CA VAL A 63 -24.71 5.33 -5.17
C VAL A 63 -23.94 6.66 -5.11
N ALA A 64 -23.05 6.84 -4.13
CA ALA A 64 -22.24 8.04 -3.99
C ALA A 64 -21.29 8.22 -5.19
N LEU A 65 -20.71 7.12 -5.69
CA LEU A 65 -19.88 7.11 -6.88
C LEU A 65 -20.70 7.52 -8.13
N ALA A 66 -21.86 6.89 -8.36
CA ALA A 66 -22.76 7.24 -9.47
C ALA A 66 -23.18 8.71 -9.41
N ARG A 67 -23.51 9.24 -8.22
CA ARG A 67 -23.81 10.65 -7.99
C ARG A 67 -22.63 11.57 -8.36
N ALA A 68 -21.40 11.17 -8.00
CA ALA A 68 -20.21 11.94 -8.33
C ALA A 68 -19.90 11.94 -9.84
N LEU A 69 -20.22 10.85 -10.54
CA LEU A 69 -20.05 10.69 -11.99
C LEU A 69 -21.17 11.35 -12.81
N ALA A 70 -22.36 11.56 -12.24
CA ALA A 70 -23.53 12.09 -12.96
C ALA A 70 -23.24 13.40 -13.69
N PRO A 71 -22.57 14.40 -13.10
CA PRO A 71 -22.27 15.65 -13.77
C PRO A 71 -21.12 15.60 -14.78
N GLU A 72 -20.62 14.41 -15.13
CA GLU A 72 -19.51 14.19 -16.08
C GLU A 72 -18.25 14.98 -15.69
N PRO A 73 -17.66 14.71 -14.52
CA PRO A 73 -16.52 15.45 -14.04
C PRO A 73 -15.27 15.15 -14.87
N ARG A 74 -14.39 16.13 -15.04
CA ARG A 74 -13.06 15.92 -15.61
C ARG A 74 -12.08 15.29 -14.60
N ILE A 75 -12.30 15.54 -13.29
CA ILE A 75 -11.51 15.02 -12.18
C ILE A 75 -12.47 14.49 -11.12
N LEU A 76 -12.23 13.26 -10.67
CA LEU A 76 -12.96 12.61 -9.58
C LEU A 76 -12.11 12.68 -8.30
N LEU A 77 -12.63 13.31 -7.25
CA LEU A 77 -11.98 13.38 -5.94
C LEU A 77 -12.62 12.36 -5.00
N LEU A 78 -11.81 11.46 -4.44
CA LEU A 78 -12.21 10.40 -3.52
C LEU A 78 -11.46 10.60 -2.20
N ASP A 79 -12.17 10.90 -1.14
CA ASP A 79 -11.61 11.10 0.20
C ASP A 79 -12.00 9.91 1.08
N GLU A 80 -11.03 9.07 1.41
CA GLU A 80 -11.18 7.80 2.14
C GLU A 80 -12.38 6.95 1.71
N PRO A 81 -12.53 6.65 0.41
CA PRO A 81 -13.78 6.05 -0.10
C PRO A 81 -14.05 4.64 0.42
N PHE A 82 -13.06 3.94 0.95
CA PHE A 82 -13.19 2.54 1.38
C PHE A 82 -13.21 2.35 2.90
N ALA A 83 -13.10 3.41 3.69
CA ALA A 83 -12.91 3.34 5.14
C ALA A 83 -14.06 2.61 5.89
N ALA A 84 -15.30 2.67 5.37
CA ALA A 84 -16.47 2.06 6.01
C ALA A 84 -16.79 0.64 5.51
N LEU A 85 -15.92 0.04 4.68
CA LEU A 85 -16.14 -1.29 4.10
C LEU A 85 -15.39 -2.38 4.86
N ASP A 86 -15.99 -3.57 4.95
CA ASP A 86 -15.28 -4.77 5.34
C ASP A 86 -14.21 -5.17 4.31
N ARG A 87 -13.29 -6.07 4.72
CA ARG A 87 -12.12 -6.43 3.92
C ARG A 87 -12.47 -7.02 2.55
N SER A 88 -13.49 -7.88 2.48
CA SER A 88 -13.88 -8.56 1.23
C SER A 88 -14.48 -7.55 0.26
N LEU A 89 -15.45 -6.77 0.74
CA LEU A 89 -16.15 -5.77 -0.05
C LEU A 89 -15.21 -4.64 -0.51
N ARG A 90 -14.20 -4.31 0.30
CA ARG A 90 -13.19 -3.30 -0.01
C ARG A 90 -12.41 -3.66 -1.27
N LEU A 91 -11.89 -4.90 -1.36
CA LEU A 91 -11.12 -5.34 -2.53
C LEU A 91 -11.98 -5.34 -3.81
N ASP A 92 -13.21 -5.81 -3.74
CA ASP A 92 -14.13 -5.81 -4.87
C ASP A 92 -14.39 -4.38 -5.36
N MET A 93 -14.60 -3.44 -4.43
CA MET A 93 -14.83 -2.03 -4.75
C MET A 93 -13.59 -1.33 -5.31
N GLN A 94 -12.39 -1.65 -4.85
CA GLN A 94 -11.14 -1.14 -5.41
C GLN A 94 -10.99 -1.56 -6.88
N ILE A 95 -11.23 -2.83 -7.17
CA ILE A 95 -11.19 -3.38 -8.54
C ILE A 95 -12.24 -2.68 -9.41
N GLU A 96 -13.47 -2.50 -8.90
CA GLU A 96 -14.55 -1.86 -9.63
C GLU A 96 -14.25 -0.39 -9.95
N ILE A 97 -13.79 0.39 -8.97
CA ILE A 97 -13.40 1.79 -9.18
C ILE A 97 -12.28 1.89 -10.21
N LYS A 98 -11.27 1.02 -10.15
CA LYS A 98 -10.18 1.00 -11.13
C LYS A 98 -10.69 0.68 -12.54
N ARG A 99 -11.62 -0.28 -12.67
CA ARG A 99 -12.27 -0.59 -13.97
C ARG A 99 -13.05 0.60 -14.52
N LEU A 100 -13.86 1.25 -13.69
CA LEU A 100 -14.65 2.42 -14.06
C LEU A 100 -13.76 3.59 -14.47
N GLN A 101 -12.71 3.89 -13.70
CA GLN A 101 -11.75 4.94 -14.01
C GLN A 101 -11.12 4.71 -15.39
N ARG A 102 -10.69 3.47 -15.69
CA ARG A 102 -10.10 3.12 -16.99
C ARG A 102 -11.10 3.19 -18.13
N SER A 103 -12.31 2.63 -17.95
CA SER A 103 -13.35 2.60 -18.99
C SER A 103 -13.85 3.99 -19.38
N LEU A 104 -13.88 4.91 -18.42
CA LEU A 104 -14.32 6.29 -18.63
C LEU A 104 -13.17 7.26 -18.97
N GLY A 105 -11.90 6.82 -18.89
CA GLY A 105 -10.74 7.67 -19.11
C GLY A 105 -10.61 8.82 -18.10
N LEU A 106 -11.11 8.64 -16.88
CA LEU A 106 -11.18 9.70 -15.87
C LEU A 106 -9.84 9.88 -15.14
N THR A 107 -9.50 11.13 -14.85
CA THR A 107 -8.50 11.44 -13.84
C THR A 107 -9.13 11.34 -12.45
N ALA A 108 -8.57 10.51 -11.58
CA ALA A 108 -9.04 10.38 -10.20
C ALA A 108 -7.92 10.73 -9.22
N ILE A 109 -8.26 11.43 -8.14
CA ILE A 109 -7.38 11.68 -7.01
C ILE A 109 -8.01 10.98 -5.81
N LEU A 110 -7.28 10.01 -5.25
CA LEU A 110 -7.66 9.24 -4.08
C LEU A 110 -6.82 9.70 -2.89
N VAL A 111 -7.48 10.06 -1.80
CA VAL A 111 -6.84 10.28 -0.49
C VAL A 111 -7.17 9.09 0.39
N THR A 112 -6.16 8.47 0.95
CA THR A 112 -6.30 7.34 1.88
C THR A 112 -5.13 7.29 2.84
N HIS A 113 -5.35 6.73 4.03
CA HIS A 113 -4.30 6.35 4.98
C HIS A 113 -3.98 4.84 4.90
N ASP A 114 -4.72 4.09 4.09
CA ASP A 114 -4.51 2.66 3.87
C ASP A 114 -3.55 2.46 2.67
N GLN A 115 -2.40 1.86 2.96
CA GLN A 115 -1.33 1.65 1.97
C GLN A 115 -1.74 0.62 0.91
N ASP A 116 -2.49 -0.43 1.31
CA ASP A 116 -2.96 -1.47 0.40
C ASP A 116 -3.93 -0.88 -0.64
N GLU A 117 -4.76 0.08 -0.22
CA GLU A 117 -5.64 0.82 -1.12
C GLU A 117 -4.85 1.63 -2.15
N ALA A 118 -3.87 2.41 -1.69
CA ALA A 118 -3.03 3.20 -2.58
C ALA A 118 -2.26 2.29 -3.57
N MET A 119 -1.67 1.21 -3.09
CA MET A 119 -0.88 0.27 -3.90
C MET A 119 -1.73 -0.46 -4.95
N SER A 120 -2.98 -0.82 -4.62
CA SER A 120 -3.85 -1.60 -5.51
C SER A 120 -4.54 -0.76 -6.59
N VAL A 121 -4.94 0.48 -6.27
CA VAL A 121 -5.81 1.30 -7.13
C VAL A 121 -5.03 2.33 -7.94
N ALA A 122 -3.99 2.95 -7.37
CA ALA A 122 -3.34 4.09 -7.98
C ALA A 122 -2.43 3.72 -9.17
N ASP A 123 -2.30 4.62 -10.14
CA ASP A 123 -1.25 4.58 -11.17
C ASP A 123 0.01 5.31 -10.69
N ARG A 124 -0.16 6.30 -9.79
CA ARG A 124 0.92 7.02 -9.10
C ARG A 124 0.53 7.29 -7.65
N ILE A 125 1.50 7.18 -6.75
CA ILE A 125 1.35 7.44 -5.32
C ILE A 125 2.19 8.65 -4.95
N ALA A 126 1.58 9.62 -4.26
CA ALA A 126 2.27 10.70 -3.57
C ALA A 126 2.28 10.40 -2.07
N VAL A 127 3.44 10.09 -1.52
CA VAL A 127 3.63 9.97 -0.06
C VAL A 127 3.81 11.36 0.51
N MET A 128 2.99 11.72 1.49
CA MET A 128 3.01 13.05 2.10
C MET A 128 3.46 12.98 3.57
N ARG A 129 4.27 13.94 3.98
CA ARG A 129 4.68 14.15 5.38
C ARG A 129 4.65 15.64 5.69
N ARG A 130 4.00 16.04 6.79
CA ARG A 130 3.95 17.44 7.26
C ARG A 130 3.56 18.44 6.16
N GLY A 131 2.59 18.07 5.31
CA GLY A 131 2.08 18.92 4.22
C GLY A 131 2.98 19.02 2.97
N ARG A 132 4.04 18.22 2.88
CA ARG A 132 4.94 18.14 1.72
C ARG A 132 4.90 16.76 1.09
N ILE A 133 5.16 16.70 -0.20
CA ILE A 133 5.33 15.43 -0.92
C ILE A 133 6.78 14.99 -0.71
N GLU A 134 6.97 13.84 -0.04
CA GLU A 134 8.27 13.20 0.19
C GLU A 134 8.73 12.42 -1.05
N GLN A 135 7.79 11.71 -1.69
CA GLN A 135 8.07 10.96 -2.91
C GLN A 135 6.80 10.86 -3.76
N LEU A 136 6.98 10.90 -5.08
CA LEU A 136 5.93 10.70 -6.07
C LEU A 136 6.39 9.67 -7.11
N GLY A 137 5.74 8.52 -7.19
CA GLY A 137 6.15 7.44 -8.09
C GLY A 137 5.01 6.48 -8.44
N THR A 138 5.33 5.44 -9.21
CA THR A 138 4.43 4.30 -9.36
C THR A 138 4.36 3.51 -8.05
N PRO A 139 3.29 2.73 -7.79
CA PRO A 139 3.21 1.87 -6.60
C PRO A 139 4.48 1.02 -6.39
N VAL A 140 4.89 0.28 -7.42
CA VAL A 140 6.11 -0.54 -7.40
C VAL A 140 7.36 0.32 -7.13
N GLY A 141 7.48 1.48 -7.78
CA GLY A 141 8.63 2.37 -7.59
C GLY A 141 8.76 2.92 -6.17
N VAL A 142 7.63 3.28 -5.53
CA VAL A 142 7.63 3.78 -4.15
C VAL A 142 7.94 2.66 -3.15
N TYR A 143 7.49 1.43 -3.42
CA TYR A 143 7.72 0.27 -2.58
C TYR A 143 9.16 -0.27 -2.66
N ASP A 144 9.67 -0.46 -3.90
CA ASP A 144 10.97 -1.09 -4.17
C ASP A 144 12.15 -0.11 -4.08
N ALA A 145 11.90 1.18 -4.35
CA ALA A 145 12.93 2.21 -4.39
C ALA A 145 12.50 3.46 -3.58
N PRO A 146 12.30 3.32 -2.26
CA PRO A 146 11.96 4.45 -1.40
C PRO A 146 13.11 5.47 -1.37
N GLU A 147 12.79 6.77 -1.51
CA GLU A 147 13.80 7.83 -1.54
C GLU A 147 14.26 8.26 -0.15
N THR A 148 13.43 8.03 0.88
CA THR A 148 13.73 8.37 2.27
C THR A 148 13.40 7.20 3.21
N LEU A 149 14.03 7.20 4.39
CA LEU A 149 13.75 6.21 5.44
C LEU A 149 12.29 6.29 5.91
N PHE A 150 11.71 7.50 5.89
CA PHE A 150 10.30 7.70 6.18
C PHE A 150 9.43 6.94 5.19
N VAL A 151 9.64 7.12 3.88
CA VAL A 151 8.86 6.42 2.85
C VAL A 151 9.03 4.91 2.97
N ALA A 152 10.26 4.43 3.21
CA ALA A 152 10.54 3.01 3.40
C ALA A 152 9.73 2.39 4.54
N GLY A 153 9.59 3.11 5.66
CA GLY A 153 8.82 2.66 6.82
C GLY A 153 7.33 2.96 6.73
N PHE A 154 6.94 3.98 5.97
CA PHE A 154 5.52 4.35 5.79
C PHE A 154 4.82 3.41 4.81
N ILE A 155 5.46 3.03 3.70
CA ILE A 155 4.89 2.10 2.72
C ILE A 155 5.30 0.66 3.07
N GLY A 156 4.47 -0.01 3.85
CA GLY A 156 4.68 -1.38 4.29
C GLY A 156 5.71 -1.53 5.40
N THR A 157 5.80 -2.73 5.93
CA THR A 157 6.81 -3.08 6.93
C THR A 157 8.19 -3.16 6.28
N ALA A 158 9.22 -2.64 6.97
CA ALA A 158 10.60 -2.77 6.55
C ALA A 158 11.50 -3.14 7.73
N ASN A 159 12.39 -4.10 7.53
CA ASN A 159 13.46 -4.40 8.45
C ASN A 159 14.58 -3.37 8.32
N ARG A 160 15.17 -2.96 9.42
CA ARG A 160 16.29 -2.01 9.45
C ARG A 160 17.53 -2.73 9.93
N LEU A 161 18.53 -2.84 9.07
CA LEU A 161 19.81 -3.48 9.38
C LEU A 161 20.91 -2.42 9.37
N ALA A 162 21.51 -2.19 10.52
CA ALA A 162 22.62 -1.26 10.66
C ALA A 162 23.93 -1.90 10.18
N GLY A 163 24.83 -1.08 9.64
CA GLY A 163 26.12 -1.55 9.17
C GLY A 163 27.08 -0.43 8.79
N THR A 164 28.22 -0.84 8.26
CA THR A 164 29.25 0.08 7.75
C THR A 164 29.48 -0.19 6.28
N LEU A 165 29.49 0.86 5.46
CA LEU A 165 29.79 0.77 4.04
C LEU A 165 31.26 0.43 3.84
N VAL A 166 31.53 -0.70 3.22
CA VAL A 166 32.91 -1.19 2.95
C VAL A 166 33.42 -0.60 1.63
N SER A 167 32.59 -0.66 0.59
CA SER A 167 32.94 -0.14 -0.73
C SER A 167 31.70 0.34 -1.48
N ALA A 168 31.88 1.30 -2.37
CA ALA A 168 30.88 1.74 -3.32
C ALA A 168 31.56 2.07 -4.66
N THR A 169 31.31 1.26 -5.67
CA THR A 169 31.94 1.41 -6.98
C THR A 169 30.99 0.94 -8.09
N GLY A 170 30.89 1.72 -9.17
CA GLY A 170 30.11 1.32 -10.34
C GLY A 170 28.60 1.15 -10.10
N GLY A 171 28.03 1.83 -9.11
CA GLY A 171 26.61 1.71 -8.75
C GLY A 171 26.28 0.51 -7.85
N ARG A 172 27.30 -0.23 -7.39
CA ARG A 172 27.18 -1.30 -6.39
C ARG A 172 27.82 -0.88 -5.08
N ALA A 173 27.26 -1.34 -3.99
CA ALA A 173 27.77 -1.11 -2.63
C ALA A 173 27.89 -2.44 -1.89
N THR A 174 28.94 -2.55 -1.06
CA THR A 174 29.14 -3.64 -0.12
C THR A 174 29.01 -3.10 1.29
N VAL A 175 28.09 -3.64 2.07
CA VAL A 175 27.84 -3.24 3.46
C VAL A 175 28.15 -4.41 4.39
N ARG A 176 29.00 -4.17 5.37
CA ARG A 176 29.21 -5.09 6.50
C ARG A 176 28.19 -4.77 7.58
N LEU A 177 27.30 -5.72 7.88
CA LEU A 177 26.29 -5.58 8.90
C LEU A 177 26.87 -5.66 10.31
N ASP A 178 26.29 -4.95 11.27
CA ASP A 178 26.60 -5.07 12.69
C ASP A 178 26.19 -6.45 13.22
N ALA A 179 25.11 -6.99 12.69
CA ALA A 179 24.64 -8.36 12.98
C ALA A 179 25.58 -9.46 12.48
N GLY A 180 26.61 -9.12 11.71
CA GLY A 180 27.53 -10.03 11.02
C GLY A 180 27.16 -10.23 9.56
N GLY A 181 28.11 -10.77 8.78
CA GLY A 181 27.94 -10.96 7.34
C GLY A 181 28.14 -9.68 6.53
N THR A 182 28.11 -9.86 5.21
CA THR A 182 28.32 -8.79 4.24
C THR A 182 27.23 -8.87 3.17
N ILE A 183 26.67 -7.74 2.82
CA ILE A 183 25.61 -7.65 1.81
C ILE A 183 26.09 -6.78 0.65
N ASP A 184 26.00 -7.33 -0.57
CA ASP A 184 26.16 -6.60 -1.81
C ASP A 184 24.81 -6.15 -2.35
N LEU A 185 24.70 -4.87 -2.74
CA LEU A 185 23.46 -4.30 -3.25
C LEU A 185 23.74 -3.27 -4.35
N ASP A 186 22.72 -2.99 -5.15
CA ASP A 186 22.75 -1.86 -6.07
C ASP A 186 22.48 -0.56 -5.31
N ALA A 187 23.43 0.37 -5.36
CA ALA A 187 23.31 1.67 -4.70
C ALA A 187 23.89 2.76 -5.59
N ARG A 188 23.03 3.46 -6.31
CA ARG A 188 23.46 4.58 -7.19
C ARG A 188 23.95 5.80 -6.40
N ARG A 189 23.50 5.96 -5.17
CA ARG A 189 23.87 7.05 -4.25
C ARG A 189 24.30 6.43 -2.92
N ALA A 190 25.56 6.13 -2.78
CA ALA A 190 26.13 5.63 -1.54
C ALA A 190 26.97 6.73 -0.87
N PRO A 191 27.00 6.82 0.47
CA PRO A 191 27.94 7.65 1.18
C PRO A 191 29.38 7.15 0.96
N PRO A 192 30.42 7.85 1.45
CA PRO A 192 31.81 7.39 1.31
C PRO A 192 32.03 6.07 2.09
N PRO A 193 32.97 5.22 1.64
CA PRO A 193 33.40 4.05 2.40
C PRO A 193 33.78 4.41 3.84
N GLY A 194 33.45 3.54 4.80
CA GLY A 194 33.60 3.79 6.24
C GLY A 194 32.40 4.45 6.90
N ALA A 195 31.47 5.01 6.13
CA ALA A 195 30.25 5.64 6.69
C ALA A 195 29.31 4.59 7.32
N ARG A 196 28.67 4.99 8.41
CA ARG A 196 27.55 4.25 9.00
C ARG A 196 26.32 4.36 8.11
N VAL A 197 25.65 3.23 7.90
CA VAL A 197 24.50 3.12 7.02
C VAL A 197 23.40 2.27 7.61
N LEU A 198 22.19 2.46 7.10
CA LEU A 198 21.03 1.65 7.44
C LEU A 198 20.47 1.04 6.14
N LEU A 199 20.36 -0.28 6.11
CA LEU A 199 19.65 -0.99 5.06
C LEU A 199 18.20 -1.18 5.45
N SER A 200 17.31 -0.80 4.56
CA SER A 200 15.88 -1.12 4.66
C SER A 200 15.58 -2.32 3.77
N VAL A 201 15.10 -3.41 4.38
CA VAL A 201 14.83 -4.69 3.71
C VAL A 201 13.39 -5.12 3.95
N ARG A 202 12.67 -5.45 2.90
CA ARG A 202 11.28 -5.94 3.02
C ARG A 202 11.26 -7.33 3.68
N PRO A 203 10.24 -7.66 4.50
CA PRO A 203 10.13 -8.96 5.18
C PRO A 203 10.16 -10.17 4.24
N GLU A 204 9.59 -10.06 3.07
CA GLU A 204 9.56 -11.10 2.01
C GLU A 204 10.91 -11.28 1.31
N HIS A 205 11.82 -10.33 1.45
CA HIS A 205 13.18 -10.39 0.90
C HIS A 205 14.21 -10.98 1.87
N LEU A 206 13.81 -11.32 3.09
CA LEU A 206 14.61 -12.07 4.03
C LEU A 206 14.28 -13.55 3.98
N VAL A 207 15.29 -14.39 3.80
CA VAL A 207 15.15 -15.85 3.71
C VAL A 207 15.98 -16.51 4.81
N LEU A 208 15.40 -17.54 5.43
CA LEU A 208 16.12 -18.35 6.41
C LEU A 208 17.09 -19.31 5.69
N ALA A 209 18.28 -19.41 6.25
CA ALA A 209 19.32 -20.35 5.83
C ALA A 209 19.74 -21.24 7.00
N SER A 210 20.11 -22.49 6.69
CA SER A 210 20.52 -23.49 7.70
C SER A 210 21.99 -23.38 8.08
N GLU A 211 22.85 -22.78 7.25
CA GLU A 211 24.29 -22.77 7.41
C GLU A 211 24.87 -21.36 7.33
N ALA A 212 26.01 -21.14 7.99
CA ALA A 212 26.75 -19.90 7.92
C ALA A 212 27.40 -19.72 6.53
N ALA A 213 27.40 -18.50 6.02
CA ALA A 213 28.13 -18.09 4.82
C ALA A 213 28.46 -16.59 4.91
N PRO A 214 29.38 -16.05 4.10
CA PRO A 214 29.78 -14.65 4.17
C PRO A 214 28.64 -13.64 3.92
N ASP A 215 27.63 -14.02 3.13
CA ASP A 215 26.43 -13.27 2.79
C ASP A 215 25.27 -13.49 3.76
N ARG A 216 25.49 -14.16 4.87
CA ARG A 216 24.49 -14.52 5.87
C ARG A 216 24.83 -13.95 7.23
N PHE A 217 23.79 -13.58 7.96
CA PHE A 217 23.94 -13.08 9.32
C PHE A 217 23.13 -13.93 10.31
N PRO A 218 23.68 -14.16 11.51
CA PRO A 218 23.05 -15.01 12.52
C PRO A 218 21.82 -14.33 13.12
N VAL A 219 20.78 -15.13 13.38
CA VAL A 219 19.53 -14.69 14.00
C VAL A 219 19.01 -15.71 15.01
N THR A 220 18.24 -15.22 15.98
CA THR A 220 17.43 -16.07 16.86
C THR A 220 15.97 -15.95 16.43
N LEU A 221 15.35 -17.10 16.13
CA LEU A 221 13.95 -17.15 15.66
C LEU A 221 12.99 -16.92 16.82
N GLY A 222 12.02 -16.04 16.57
CA GLY A 222 10.94 -15.70 17.49
C GLY A 222 9.62 -16.39 17.15
N LEU A 223 8.52 -15.67 17.44
CA LEU A 223 7.17 -16.13 17.17
C LEU A 223 6.91 -16.24 15.66
N ALA A 224 6.18 -17.28 15.26
CA ALA A 224 5.68 -17.42 13.90
C ALA A 224 4.14 -17.41 13.90
N VAL A 225 3.56 -16.48 13.16
CA VAL A 225 2.11 -16.27 13.07
C VAL A 225 1.63 -16.66 11.68
N PRO A 226 0.80 -17.70 11.55
CA PRO A 226 0.23 -18.08 10.27
C PRO A 226 -0.87 -17.08 9.85
N LEU A 227 -0.78 -16.57 8.63
CA LEU A 227 -1.78 -15.70 8.00
C LEU A 227 -2.21 -16.29 6.66
N GLY A 228 -3.07 -17.32 6.73
CA GLY A 228 -3.54 -18.03 5.52
C GLY A 228 -2.40 -18.73 4.78
N GLY A 229 -2.09 -18.29 3.57
CA GLY A 229 -1.03 -18.86 2.72
C GLY A 229 0.39 -18.41 3.08
N GLN A 230 0.53 -17.48 4.01
CA GLN A 230 1.80 -16.93 4.47
C GLN A 230 1.99 -17.12 5.97
N THR A 231 3.24 -17.04 6.41
CA THR A 231 3.62 -17.00 7.82
C THR A 231 4.49 -15.77 8.04
N ILE A 232 4.12 -14.93 9.00
CA ILE A 232 4.99 -13.87 9.49
C ILE A 232 5.82 -14.44 10.64
N ARG A 233 7.12 -14.40 10.53
CA ARG A 233 8.06 -14.83 11.56
C ARG A 233 8.80 -13.64 12.13
N GLU A 234 8.85 -13.55 13.44
CA GLU A 234 9.77 -12.67 14.15
C GLU A 234 11.15 -13.32 14.27
N ALA A 235 12.18 -12.52 14.21
CA ALA A 235 13.55 -12.92 14.53
C ALA A 235 14.27 -11.73 15.18
N ARG A 236 15.43 -12.01 15.78
CA ARG A 236 16.35 -10.99 16.30
C ARG A 236 17.74 -11.28 15.81
N THR A 237 18.44 -10.24 15.41
CA THR A 237 19.86 -10.28 15.11
C THR A 237 20.70 -10.41 16.39
N THR A 238 22.00 -10.68 16.26
CA THR A 238 22.92 -10.77 17.39
C THR A 238 23.14 -9.46 18.15
N ASP A 239 22.98 -8.33 17.45
CA ASP A 239 23.00 -6.99 18.05
C ASP A 239 21.63 -6.56 18.64
N GLY A 240 20.64 -7.47 18.61
CA GLY A 240 19.33 -7.28 19.23
C GLY A 240 18.27 -6.62 18.35
N ALA A 241 18.59 -6.25 17.10
CA ALA A 241 17.63 -5.63 16.20
C ALA A 241 16.46 -6.58 15.87
N PRO A 242 15.20 -6.12 15.96
CA PRO A 242 14.05 -6.94 15.62
C PRO A 242 13.92 -7.07 14.10
N LEU A 243 13.57 -8.28 13.67
CA LEU A 243 13.31 -8.62 12.27
C LEU A 243 11.94 -9.26 12.12
N ARG A 244 11.36 -9.05 10.93
CA ARG A 244 10.19 -9.79 10.44
C ARG A 244 10.52 -10.41 9.10
N LEU A 245 10.13 -11.68 8.95
CA LEU A 245 10.23 -12.41 7.69
C LEU A 245 8.82 -12.79 7.27
N THR A 246 8.57 -12.77 5.97
CA THR A 246 7.33 -13.29 5.38
C THR A 246 7.67 -14.51 4.54
N GLU A 247 7.18 -15.66 4.96
CA GLU A 247 7.43 -16.95 4.33
C GLU A 247 6.15 -17.51 3.71
N THR A 248 6.24 -18.15 2.54
CA THR A 248 5.13 -18.96 2.04
C THR A 248 4.94 -20.16 2.97
N ARG A 249 3.72 -20.36 3.46
CA ARG A 249 3.42 -21.45 4.38
C ARG A 249 3.60 -22.81 3.70
N ARG A 250 4.65 -23.54 4.10
CA ARG A 250 4.97 -24.90 3.65
C ARG A 250 5.09 -25.80 4.87
N GLY A 251 4.00 -26.50 5.23
CA GLY A 251 4.03 -27.49 6.31
C GLY A 251 3.95 -26.92 7.73
N ALA A 252 4.52 -27.63 8.70
CA ALA A 252 4.49 -27.26 10.11
C ALA A 252 5.37 -26.03 10.40
N ILE A 253 4.87 -25.17 11.26
CA ILE A 253 5.61 -23.97 11.72
C ILE A 253 6.57 -24.45 12.80
N ALA A 254 7.87 -24.45 12.50
CA ALA A 254 8.90 -24.86 13.45
C ALA A 254 9.48 -23.67 14.25
N ASP A 255 9.70 -23.90 15.51
CA ASP A 255 10.75 -23.48 16.44
C ASP A 255 10.94 -22.01 16.80
N ARG A 256 10.27 -21.62 17.88
CA ARG A 256 10.65 -20.46 18.69
C ARG A 256 11.96 -20.76 19.44
N GLY A 257 12.91 -19.80 19.44
CA GLY A 257 14.18 -19.88 20.20
C GLY A 257 15.31 -20.60 19.48
N ARG A 258 15.11 -21.11 18.26
CA ARG A 258 16.17 -21.75 17.48
C ARG A 258 17.10 -20.70 16.87
N ALA A 259 18.41 -20.95 16.94
CA ALA A 259 19.42 -20.21 16.18
C ALA A 259 19.33 -20.58 14.69
N GLY A 260 19.54 -19.60 13.83
CA GLY A 260 19.54 -19.75 12.38
C GLY A 260 20.34 -18.65 11.73
N PHE A 261 20.28 -18.59 10.43
CA PHE A 261 20.88 -17.52 9.63
C PHE A 261 19.82 -16.90 8.73
N CYS A 262 19.95 -15.60 8.47
CA CYS A 262 19.19 -14.90 7.43
C CYS A 262 20.11 -14.46 6.31
N MET A 263 19.57 -14.44 5.12
CA MET A 263 20.18 -13.89 3.91
C MET A 263 19.15 -13.09 3.10
N LEU A 264 19.62 -12.29 2.17
CA LEU A 264 18.74 -11.66 1.20
C LEU A 264 18.30 -12.67 0.13
N ALA A 265 17.04 -12.59 -0.29
CA ALA A 265 16.57 -13.30 -1.48
C ALA A 265 17.33 -12.79 -2.72
N ALA A 266 17.42 -13.62 -3.76
CA ALA A 266 18.18 -13.29 -4.98
C ALA A 266 17.59 -12.08 -5.73
N ASP A 267 16.30 -11.83 -5.61
CA ASP A 267 15.56 -10.72 -6.18
C ASP A 267 15.36 -9.54 -5.20
N ALA A 268 15.98 -9.60 -4.03
CA ALA A 268 15.88 -8.55 -3.01
C ALA A 268 16.41 -7.20 -3.52
N ARG A 269 15.68 -6.16 -3.18
CA ARG A 269 16.05 -4.76 -3.48
C ARG A 269 16.13 -3.95 -2.19
N PRO A 270 17.20 -4.15 -1.40
CA PRO A 270 17.39 -3.36 -0.18
C PRO A 270 17.68 -1.91 -0.54
N ALA A 271 17.06 -0.98 0.20
CA ALA A 271 17.34 0.43 0.07
C ALA A 271 18.43 0.84 1.09
N LEU A 272 19.40 1.63 0.64
CA LEU A 272 20.52 2.10 1.46
C LEU A 272 20.29 3.55 1.86
N PHE A 273 20.37 3.82 3.17
CA PHE A 273 20.26 5.16 3.74
C PHE A 273 21.47 5.51 4.59
N PRO A 274 21.83 6.80 4.70
CA PRO A 274 22.71 7.25 5.76
C PRO A 274 22.14 6.86 7.12
N PHE A 275 23.01 6.53 8.08
CA PHE A 275 22.56 6.25 9.44
C PHE A 275 22.02 7.55 10.06
N PRO A 276 20.80 7.57 10.58
CA PRO A 276 20.22 8.78 11.14
C PRO A 276 21.01 9.22 12.39
N GLU A 277 21.34 10.52 12.47
CA GLU A 277 22.02 11.10 13.65
C GLU A 277 21.07 11.22 14.85
N HIS A 278 19.76 11.31 14.58
CA HIS A 278 18.69 11.30 15.58
C HIS A 278 17.60 10.35 15.10
N GLU A 279 16.96 9.61 16.02
CA GLU A 279 15.72 8.91 15.73
C GLU A 279 14.68 10.00 15.39
N GLU A 280 14.43 10.18 14.11
CA GLU A 280 13.31 11.01 13.68
C GLU A 280 12.02 10.24 13.95
N ASP A 281 11.19 10.80 14.85
CA ASP A 281 9.80 10.40 15.11
C ASP A 281 8.92 10.34 13.83
#